data_f413e565fa0394d7e3a9125660144f64
#
_entry.id   f413e565fa0394d7e3a9125660144f64
#
_cell.length_a   1.000
_cell.length_b   1.000
_cell.length_c   1.000
_cell.angle_alpha   90.00
_cell.angle_beta   90.00
_cell.angle_gamma   90.00
#
_symmetry.space_group_name_H-M   'P 1'
#
loop_
_entity.id
_entity.type
_entity.pdbx_description
1 polymer ?
#
loop_
_entity_poly.entity_id
_entity_poly.type
_entity_poly.pdbx_seq_one_letter_code
_entity_poly.pdbx_strand_id
1 'polypeptide(L)'
;MGTDTIAAIATAMTSSGIGIVRISGDEAVSITDRIFEMKNQKKLEDMPTHTIHYGHIHDGDEVIDEVMVVLMRGPKSYTREDTVEIDCHGGVYVMKRILETVIKYGARPAEPGEFTKRAFLNGRIDLSQAESVIDVINSKNEFALKSSLSQLSGSVSEKIKEIRGTVLHEIAFIESALDDPEHISLDGYPEELSGIVSDVIKKIDKLLANSDNGKMLKEGISTVIVGKPNAGKSPLLNFLVGEEKAIVTDIAGTTRDVLEEQINLNGILLNIIDTAGIRDTEDVVEKIGVERAKKYLNNADLVIYVVDTSTALDENDHEIMELLKDRHAIVLLNKSDLSPVTTVEDIRKHLDKKMVSISAKEQTGMDDLEETIKEMFFSGEVTFNDEVYITNIRHKTSLQEALRSLHLVLQSIADDMPEDFYSIDLMNAYEELGNIIGESVEDDLVNEIFSKFCMGK
;
A
#
# COMPACT_ATOMS: atom_id res chain seq x y z
N MET A 1 -0.68 -31.70 12.38
CA MET A 1 -2.13 -31.63 12.16
C MET A 1 -2.33 -31.44 10.67
N GLY A 2 -3.07 -32.34 9.99
CA GLY A 2 -3.39 -32.15 8.56
C GLY A 2 -4.19 -30.86 8.44
N THR A 3 -3.79 -30.00 7.48
CA THR A 3 -4.52 -28.79 7.18
C THR A 3 -5.74 -29.14 6.36
N ASP A 4 -6.90 -28.57 6.72
CA ASP A 4 -8.09 -28.70 5.90
C ASP A 4 -7.84 -28.11 4.49
N THR A 5 -8.49 -28.69 3.47
CA THR A 5 -8.32 -28.24 2.10
C THR A 5 -9.30 -27.13 1.77
N ILE A 6 -8.78 -26.01 1.26
CA ILE A 6 -9.54 -24.81 0.91
C ILE A 6 -9.65 -24.62 -0.59
N ALA A 7 -10.71 -23.94 -1.02
CA ALA A 7 -10.92 -23.59 -2.42
C ALA A 7 -11.56 -22.21 -2.57
N ALA A 8 -11.16 -21.48 -3.61
CA ALA A 8 -11.79 -20.22 -4.00
C ALA A 8 -11.61 -19.92 -5.50
N ILE A 9 -12.44 -19.02 -6.03
CA ILE A 9 -12.22 -18.41 -7.34
C ILE A 9 -11.09 -17.36 -7.19
N ALA A 10 -10.02 -17.54 -7.95
CA ALA A 10 -8.82 -16.72 -7.88
C ALA A 10 -8.79 -15.56 -8.90
N THR A 11 -9.70 -15.53 -9.85
CA THR A 11 -9.88 -14.47 -10.86
C THR A 11 -11.07 -13.58 -10.53
N ALA A 12 -11.15 -12.41 -11.19
CA ALA A 12 -12.27 -11.51 -11.01
C ALA A 12 -13.61 -12.19 -11.40
N MET A 13 -14.68 -11.88 -10.66
CA MET A 13 -16.04 -12.41 -10.89
C MET A 13 -16.75 -11.66 -12.03
N THR A 14 -16.12 -11.58 -13.18
CA THR A 14 -16.65 -10.97 -14.41
C THR A 14 -16.49 -11.95 -15.57
N SER A 15 -17.28 -11.77 -16.64
CA SER A 15 -17.11 -12.59 -17.85
C SER A 15 -15.75 -12.30 -18.51
N SER A 16 -14.95 -13.34 -18.66
CA SER A 16 -13.61 -13.29 -19.24
C SER A 16 -13.33 -14.54 -20.06
N GLY A 17 -12.19 -14.60 -20.77
CA GLY A 17 -11.80 -15.80 -21.53
C GLY A 17 -11.42 -16.97 -20.62
N ILE A 18 -10.85 -16.71 -19.44
CA ILE A 18 -10.38 -17.72 -18.48
C ILE A 18 -10.82 -17.33 -17.08
N GLY A 19 -11.27 -18.32 -16.31
CA GLY A 19 -11.49 -18.24 -14.86
C GLY A 19 -10.64 -19.30 -14.16
N ILE A 20 -10.18 -19.02 -12.94
CA ILE A 20 -9.34 -19.92 -12.16
C ILE A 20 -10.02 -20.23 -10.84
N VAL A 21 -10.20 -21.54 -10.56
CA VAL A 21 -10.56 -22.04 -9.22
C VAL A 21 -9.30 -22.66 -8.62
N ARG A 22 -8.84 -22.11 -7.48
CA ARG A 22 -7.65 -22.57 -6.76
C ARG A 22 -8.04 -23.41 -5.57
N ILE A 23 -7.31 -24.50 -5.36
CA ILE A 23 -7.48 -25.46 -4.26
C ILE A 23 -6.12 -25.61 -3.58
N SER A 24 -6.06 -25.58 -2.23
CA SER A 24 -4.81 -25.78 -1.47
C SER A 24 -5.06 -26.59 -0.21
N GLY A 25 -4.17 -27.50 0.10
CA GLY A 25 -4.22 -28.38 1.28
C GLY A 25 -3.91 -29.85 0.94
N ASP A 26 -3.89 -30.68 1.96
CA ASP A 26 -3.46 -32.08 1.88
C ASP A 26 -4.31 -32.92 0.91
N GLU A 27 -5.58 -32.57 0.74
CA GLU A 27 -6.48 -33.30 -0.16
C GLU A 27 -6.72 -32.60 -1.52
N ALA A 28 -5.98 -31.54 -1.84
CA ALA A 28 -6.20 -30.78 -3.07
C ALA A 28 -6.12 -31.66 -4.34
N VAL A 29 -5.15 -32.55 -4.41
CA VAL A 29 -4.97 -33.48 -5.54
C VAL A 29 -6.07 -34.54 -5.57
N SER A 30 -6.36 -35.17 -4.42
CA SER A 30 -7.34 -36.25 -4.34
C SER A 30 -8.76 -35.77 -4.60
N ILE A 31 -9.14 -34.55 -4.17
CA ILE A 31 -10.42 -33.91 -4.48
C ILE A 31 -10.51 -33.68 -5.99
N THR A 32 -9.45 -33.13 -6.60
CA THR A 32 -9.45 -32.87 -8.04
C THR A 32 -9.53 -34.16 -8.86
N ASP A 33 -8.83 -35.24 -8.47
CA ASP A 33 -8.93 -36.53 -9.14
C ASP A 33 -10.31 -37.18 -9.13
N ARG A 34 -11.18 -36.79 -8.21
CA ARG A 34 -12.58 -37.27 -8.15
C ARG A 34 -13.50 -36.58 -9.15
N ILE A 35 -13.12 -35.40 -9.63
CA ILE A 35 -13.97 -34.54 -10.48
C ILE A 35 -13.32 -34.25 -11.85
N PHE A 36 -12.07 -34.58 -12.06
CA PHE A 36 -11.30 -34.29 -13.26
C PHE A 36 -10.98 -35.55 -14.04
N GLU A 37 -11.38 -35.61 -15.30
CA GLU A 37 -11.09 -36.70 -16.20
C GLU A 37 -10.10 -36.23 -17.28
N MET A 38 -8.88 -36.78 -17.22
CA MET A 38 -7.88 -36.60 -18.28
C MET A 38 -8.19 -37.47 -19.50
N LYS A 39 -7.95 -36.96 -20.69
CA LYS A 39 -8.17 -37.65 -21.95
C LYS A 39 -7.40 -38.99 -22.07
N ASN A 40 -6.30 -39.14 -21.34
CA ASN A 40 -5.46 -40.35 -21.30
C ASN A 40 -5.79 -41.29 -20.12
N GLN A 41 -6.86 -41.01 -19.35
CA GLN A 41 -7.33 -41.79 -18.21
C GLN A 41 -6.31 -41.95 -17.07
N LYS A 42 -5.29 -41.07 -16.99
CA LYS A 42 -4.34 -41.03 -15.87
C LYS A 42 -4.90 -40.17 -14.76
N LYS A 43 -4.41 -40.36 -13.53
CA LYS A 43 -4.75 -39.54 -12.37
C LYS A 43 -3.71 -38.44 -12.16
N LEU A 44 -4.12 -37.30 -11.59
CA LEU A 44 -3.22 -36.23 -11.17
C LEU A 44 -2.26 -36.70 -10.09
N GLU A 45 -2.69 -37.66 -9.25
CA GLU A 45 -1.84 -38.24 -8.21
C GLU A 45 -0.54 -38.82 -8.77
N ASP A 46 -0.58 -39.42 -9.99
CA ASP A 46 0.58 -40.02 -10.68
C ASP A 46 1.42 -38.98 -11.45
N MET A 47 0.99 -37.71 -11.51
CA MET A 47 1.65 -36.72 -12.33
C MET A 47 2.74 -35.97 -11.54
N PRO A 48 3.84 -35.55 -12.22
CA PRO A 48 4.86 -34.72 -11.60
C PRO A 48 4.34 -33.31 -11.29
N THR A 49 4.98 -32.67 -10.30
CA THR A 49 4.68 -31.27 -9.97
C THR A 49 5.04 -30.31 -11.10
N HIS A 50 4.39 -29.15 -11.15
CA HIS A 50 4.55 -28.10 -12.16
C HIS A 50 4.24 -28.59 -13.59
N THR A 51 3.13 -29.31 -13.71
CA THR A 51 2.60 -29.79 -14.99
C THR A 51 1.17 -29.30 -15.20
N ILE A 52 0.78 -29.21 -16.47
CA ILE A 52 -0.55 -28.79 -16.90
C ILE A 52 -1.20 -29.97 -17.62
N HIS A 53 -2.45 -30.25 -17.29
CA HIS A 53 -3.22 -31.36 -17.79
C HIS A 53 -4.54 -30.90 -18.37
N TYR A 54 -4.85 -31.37 -19.57
CA TYR A 54 -6.10 -31.05 -20.25
C TYR A 54 -7.13 -32.15 -20.04
N GLY A 55 -8.39 -31.78 -19.80
CA GLY A 55 -9.48 -32.69 -19.57
C GLY A 55 -10.80 -32.00 -19.29
N HIS A 56 -11.71 -32.70 -18.62
CA HIS A 56 -13.04 -32.21 -18.30
C HIS A 56 -13.31 -32.28 -16.79
N ILE A 57 -14.03 -31.31 -16.27
CA ILE A 57 -14.58 -31.35 -14.91
C ILE A 57 -15.99 -31.96 -14.96
N HIS A 58 -16.23 -32.89 -14.06
CA HIS A 58 -17.50 -33.61 -13.92
C HIS A 58 -18.10 -33.42 -12.52
N ASP A 59 -19.44 -33.41 -12.45
CA ASP A 59 -20.19 -33.61 -11.22
C ASP A 59 -21.06 -34.86 -11.40
N GLY A 60 -20.57 -36.02 -10.97
CA GLY A 60 -21.13 -37.32 -11.31
C GLY A 60 -21.01 -37.57 -12.83
N ASP A 61 -22.16 -37.80 -13.50
CA ASP A 61 -22.20 -38.04 -14.94
C ASP A 61 -22.27 -36.74 -15.79
N GLU A 62 -22.42 -35.58 -15.14
CA GLU A 62 -22.56 -34.29 -15.83
C GLU A 62 -21.19 -33.68 -16.11
N VAL A 63 -20.89 -33.38 -17.37
CA VAL A 63 -19.71 -32.56 -17.74
C VAL A 63 -20.03 -31.11 -17.48
N ILE A 64 -19.20 -30.45 -16.66
CA ILE A 64 -19.36 -29.02 -16.32
C ILE A 64 -18.62 -28.14 -17.31
N ASP A 65 -17.34 -28.46 -17.56
CA ASP A 65 -16.50 -27.67 -18.45
C ASP A 65 -15.28 -28.47 -18.94
N GLU A 66 -14.70 -28.00 -20.05
CA GLU A 66 -13.44 -28.42 -20.60
C GLU A 66 -12.33 -27.49 -20.06
N VAL A 67 -11.32 -28.03 -19.38
CA VAL A 67 -10.40 -27.26 -18.55
C VAL A 67 -8.94 -27.65 -18.73
N MET A 68 -8.04 -26.78 -18.29
CA MET A 68 -6.66 -27.11 -17.96
C MET A 68 -6.48 -27.16 -16.44
N VAL A 69 -5.79 -28.15 -15.94
CA VAL A 69 -5.50 -28.30 -14.51
C VAL A 69 -4.01 -28.18 -14.30
N VAL A 70 -3.60 -27.20 -13.46
CA VAL A 70 -2.21 -26.98 -13.07
C VAL A 70 -1.97 -27.66 -11.74
N LEU A 71 -0.94 -28.51 -11.65
CA LEU A 71 -0.54 -29.23 -10.44
C LEU A 71 0.75 -28.66 -9.86
N MET A 72 0.73 -28.22 -8.60
CA MET A 72 1.86 -27.73 -7.83
C MET A 72 1.91 -28.45 -6.47
N ARG A 73 2.92 -29.30 -6.26
CA ARG A 73 3.08 -30.03 -4.99
C ARG A 73 3.91 -29.24 -3.99
N GLY A 74 3.54 -29.32 -2.74
CA GLY A 74 4.31 -28.80 -1.62
C GLY A 74 5.73 -29.40 -1.54
N PRO A 75 6.72 -28.66 -1.07
CA PRO A 75 6.68 -27.24 -0.65
C PRO A 75 6.87 -26.23 -1.81
N LYS A 76 6.90 -26.68 -3.06
CA LYS A 76 7.12 -25.82 -4.25
C LYS A 76 5.79 -25.31 -4.80
N SER A 77 4.99 -24.63 -3.96
CA SER A 77 3.71 -24.00 -4.30
C SER A 77 3.58 -22.64 -3.65
N TYR A 78 2.48 -21.94 -3.91
CA TYR A 78 2.24 -20.63 -3.30
C TYR A 78 2.07 -20.71 -1.77
N THR A 79 1.33 -21.68 -1.29
CA THR A 79 1.05 -21.91 0.14
C THR A 79 2.06 -22.84 0.83
N ARG A 80 2.99 -23.44 0.10
CA ARG A 80 3.81 -24.60 0.48
C ARG A 80 3.03 -25.90 0.71
N GLU A 81 1.72 -25.90 0.49
CA GLU A 81 0.86 -27.09 0.48
C GLU A 81 0.71 -27.61 -0.97
N ASP A 82 0.11 -28.80 -1.13
CA ASP A 82 -0.32 -29.24 -2.45
C ASP A 82 -1.39 -28.25 -2.96
N THR A 83 -1.16 -27.71 -4.15
CA THR A 83 -2.03 -26.72 -4.78
C THR A 83 -2.43 -27.17 -6.18
N VAL A 84 -3.72 -27.06 -6.47
CA VAL A 84 -4.27 -27.31 -7.80
C VAL A 84 -4.99 -26.06 -8.28
N GLU A 85 -4.77 -25.65 -9.52
CA GLU A 85 -5.55 -24.62 -10.19
C GLU A 85 -6.30 -25.24 -11.36
N ILE A 86 -7.61 -24.96 -11.40
CA ILE A 86 -8.50 -25.37 -12.48
C ILE A 86 -8.76 -24.14 -13.34
N ASP A 87 -8.12 -24.08 -14.52
CA ASP A 87 -8.30 -23.03 -15.51
C ASP A 87 -9.48 -23.41 -16.41
N CYS A 88 -10.62 -22.78 -16.17
CA CYS A 88 -11.89 -23.02 -16.84
C CYS A 88 -12.30 -21.84 -17.74
N HIS A 89 -13.39 -22.00 -18.48
CA HIS A 89 -13.98 -20.85 -19.16
C HIS A 89 -14.44 -19.78 -18.15
N GLY A 90 -14.12 -18.52 -18.40
CA GLY A 90 -14.30 -17.39 -17.48
C GLY A 90 -15.75 -16.89 -17.34
N GLY A 91 -16.73 -17.76 -17.52
CA GLY A 91 -18.13 -17.46 -17.20
C GLY A 91 -18.39 -17.53 -15.70
N VAL A 92 -19.02 -16.50 -15.12
CA VAL A 92 -19.31 -16.43 -13.67
C VAL A 92 -20.06 -17.68 -13.20
N TYR A 93 -21.00 -18.19 -14.00
CA TYR A 93 -21.77 -19.39 -13.66
C TYR A 93 -20.89 -20.65 -13.68
N VAL A 94 -20.02 -20.80 -14.65
CA VAL A 94 -19.10 -21.95 -14.77
C VAL A 94 -18.14 -22.00 -13.60
N MET A 95 -17.49 -20.86 -13.27
CA MET A 95 -16.60 -20.77 -12.12
C MET A 95 -17.29 -21.14 -10.80
N LYS A 96 -18.54 -20.67 -10.58
CA LYS A 96 -19.33 -21.03 -9.40
C LYS A 96 -19.66 -22.51 -9.36
N ARG A 97 -20.08 -23.11 -10.47
CA ARG A 97 -20.39 -24.56 -10.56
C ARG A 97 -19.17 -25.41 -10.24
N ILE A 98 -17.99 -25.04 -10.76
CA ILE A 98 -16.73 -25.76 -10.46
C ILE A 98 -16.39 -25.62 -8.98
N LEU A 99 -16.45 -24.41 -8.40
CA LEU A 99 -16.19 -24.20 -6.98
C LEU A 99 -17.16 -25.01 -6.09
N GLU A 100 -18.46 -24.98 -6.38
CA GLU A 100 -19.47 -25.77 -5.67
C GLU A 100 -19.18 -27.27 -5.75
N THR A 101 -18.73 -27.74 -6.91
CA THR A 101 -18.34 -29.16 -7.11
C THR A 101 -17.10 -29.47 -6.27
N VAL A 102 -16.08 -28.67 -6.30
CA VAL A 102 -14.86 -28.85 -5.46
C VAL A 102 -15.23 -28.90 -3.96
N ILE A 103 -16.11 -28.02 -3.49
CA ILE A 103 -16.61 -28.02 -2.10
C ILE A 103 -17.41 -29.28 -1.80
N LYS A 104 -18.31 -29.70 -2.69
CA LYS A 104 -19.10 -30.94 -2.56
C LYS A 104 -18.21 -32.18 -2.39
N TYR A 105 -17.02 -32.17 -3.02
CA TYR A 105 -16.09 -33.32 -2.97
C TYR A 105 -15.05 -33.22 -1.84
N GLY A 106 -15.13 -32.22 -0.95
CA GLY A 106 -14.43 -32.23 0.34
C GLY A 106 -13.61 -31.01 0.69
N ALA A 107 -13.45 -30.02 -0.21
CA ALA A 107 -12.86 -28.75 0.16
C ALA A 107 -13.87 -27.87 0.94
N ARG A 108 -13.36 -26.92 1.71
CA ARG A 108 -14.19 -25.82 2.21
C ARG A 108 -13.89 -24.51 1.45
N PRO A 109 -14.82 -23.54 1.48
CA PRO A 109 -14.52 -22.21 0.99
C PRO A 109 -13.36 -21.59 1.75
N ALA A 110 -12.44 -20.94 1.02
CA ALA A 110 -11.36 -20.16 1.62
C ALA A 110 -11.90 -18.85 2.22
N GLU A 111 -11.31 -18.41 3.31
CA GLU A 111 -11.51 -17.07 3.85
C GLU A 111 -10.74 -16.02 3.02
N PRO A 112 -11.09 -14.71 3.13
CA PRO A 112 -10.29 -13.66 2.50
C PRO A 112 -8.81 -13.75 2.92
N GLY A 113 -7.91 -13.67 1.95
CA GLY A 113 -6.46 -13.74 2.19
C GLY A 113 -5.90 -15.07 2.66
N GLU A 114 -6.71 -16.14 2.74
CA GLU A 114 -6.29 -17.38 3.39
C GLU A 114 -5.12 -18.08 2.69
N PHE A 115 -5.01 -18.03 1.38
CA PHE A 115 -3.86 -18.60 0.68
C PHE A 115 -2.55 -17.88 1.05
N THR A 116 -2.59 -16.54 1.15
CA THR A 116 -1.42 -15.74 1.55
C THR A 116 -1.12 -15.93 3.05
N LYS A 117 -2.15 -16.06 3.89
CA LYS A 117 -2.01 -16.40 5.31
C LYS A 117 -1.29 -17.75 5.49
N ARG A 118 -1.67 -18.78 4.70
CA ARG A 118 -1.00 -20.08 4.72
C ARG A 118 0.45 -19.99 4.22
N ALA A 119 0.71 -19.17 3.19
CA ALA A 119 2.08 -18.90 2.75
C ALA A 119 2.94 -18.28 3.85
N PHE A 120 2.39 -17.38 4.66
CA PHE A 120 3.02 -16.80 5.85
C PHE A 120 3.21 -17.86 6.95
N LEU A 121 2.15 -18.55 7.37
CA LEU A 121 2.22 -19.56 8.43
C LEU A 121 3.17 -20.73 8.11
N ASN A 122 3.26 -21.09 6.84
CA ASN A 122 4.19 -22.12 6.35
C ASN A 122 5.61 -21.58 6.08
N GLY A 123 5.90 -20.33 6.46
CA GLY A 123 7.23 -19.73 6.39
C GLY A 123 7.77 -19.51 4.96
N ARG A 124 6.88 -19.37 3.96
CA ARG A 124 7.28 -18.98 2.61
C ARG A 124 7.61 -17.50 2.51
N ILE A 125 6.80 -16.69 3.14
CA ILE A 125 6.91 -15.23 3.20
C ILE A 125 6.73 -14.78 4.65
N ASP A 126 7.28 -13.64 5.03
CA ASP A 126 7.00 -12.99 6.31
C ASP A 126 5.80 -12.02 6.20
N LEU A 127 5.41 -11.41 7.33
CA LEU A 127 4.21 -10.58 7.37
C LEU A 127 4.35 -9.32 6.50
N SER A 128 5.53 -8.70 6.44
CA SER A 128 5.77 -7.53 5.59
C SER A 128 5.66 -7.87 4.10
N GLN A 129 6.14 -9.04 3.70
CA GLN A 129 5.99 -9.57 2.35
C GLN A 129 4.53 -9.95 2.04
N ALA A 130 3.81 -10.53 3.02
CA ALA A 130 2.40 -10.85 2.87
C ALA A 130 1.56 -9.59 2.61
N GLU A 131 1.74 -8.53 3.40
CA GLU A 131 1.08 -7.24 3.17
C GLU A 131 1.39 -6.65 1.79
N SER A 132 2.63 -6.81 1.30
CA SER A 132 3.01 -6.31 -0.02
C SER A 132 2.31 -7.02 -1.18
N VAL A 133 1.76 -8.23 -0.99
CA VAL A 133 0.96 -8.92 -2.02
C VAL A 133 -0.29 -8.10 -2.40
N ILE A 134 -1.03 -7.61 -1.39
CA ILE A 134 -2.22 -6.77 -1.66
C ILE A 134 -1.82 -5.40 -2.22
N ASP A 135 -0.65 -4.88 -1.81
CA ASP A 135 -0.12 -3.62 -2.31
C ASP A 135 0.24 -3.70 -3.80
N VAL A 136 0.83 -4.81 -4.25
CA VAL A 136 1.09 -5.08 -5.69
C VAL A 136 -0.22 -5.12 -6.48
N ILE A 137 -1.25 -5.82 -5.94
CA ILE A 137 -2.55 -5.95 -6.61
C ILE A 137 -3.24 -4.59 -6.75
N ASN A 138 -3.15 -3.74 -5.72
CA ASN A 138 -3.81 -2.44 -5.66
C ASN A 138 -2.96 -1.28 -6.18
N SER A 139 -1.77 -1.56 -6.70
CA SER A 139 -0.87 -0.52 -7.22
C SER A 139 -1.50 0.26 -8.36
N LYS A 140 -1.55 1.58 -8.24
CA LYS A 140 -2.18 2.50 -9.20
C LYS A 140 -1.18 3.31 -10.03
N ASN A 141 0.10 3.24 -9.68
CA ASN A 141 1.19 3.90 -10.39
C ASN A 141 2.46 3.05 -10.36
N GLU A 142 3.43 3.42 -11.20
CA GLU A 142 4.69 2.68 -11.35
C GLU A 142 5.53 2.65 -10.06
N PHE A 143 5.52 3.74 -9.29
CA PHE A 143 6.22 3.82 -8.02
C PHE A 143 5.63 2.85 -6.99
N ALA A 144 4.30 2.88 -6.81
CA ALA A 144 3.61 1.96 -5.91
C ALA A 144 3.91 0.50 -6.26
N LEU A 145 3.87 0.16 -7.56
CA LEU A 145 4.21 -1.17 -8.02
C LEU A 145 5.66 -1.55 -7.72
N LYS A 146 6.63 -0.71 -8.05
CA LYS A 146 8.06 -0.97 -7.79
C LYS A 146 8.36 -1.10 -6.30
N SER A 147 7.82 -0.20 -5.48
CA SER A 147 7.98 -0.24 -4.02
C SER A 147 7.39 -1.52 -3.44
N SER A 148 6.16 -1.89 -3.85
CA SER A 148 5.50 -3.12 -3.38
C SER A 148 6.24 -4.38 -3.83
N LEU A 149 6.78 -4.43 -5.05
CA LEU A 149 7.60 -5.55 -5.53
C LEU A 149 8.93 -5.64 -4.77
N SER A 150 9.57 -4.52 -4.44
CA SER A 150 10.77 -4.49 -3.60
C SER A 150 10.48 -5.05 -2.20
N GLN A 151 9.36 -4.64 -1.56
CA GLN A 151 8.94 -5.18 -0.27
C GLN A 151 8.60 -6.68 -0.37
N LEU A 152 7.89 -7.09 -1.42
CA LEU A 152 7.58 -8.51 -1.66
C LEU A 152 8.84 -9.36 -1.83
N SER A 153 9.91 -8.81 -2.41
CA SER A 153 11.20 -9.50 -2.52
C SER A 153 11.98 -9.56 -1.20
N GLY A 154 11.53 -8.84 -0.15
CA GLY A 154 12.08 -8.92 1.19
C GLY A 154 12.96 -7.75 1.64
N SER A 155 13.00 -6.63 0.89
CA SER A 155 13.88 -5.50 1.19
C SER A 155 13.67 -4.91 2.60
N VAL A 156 12.40 -4.78 3.05
CA VAL A 156 12.07 -4.34 4.41
C VAL A 156 12.50 -5.40 5.43
N SER A 157 12.16 -6.66 5.17
CA SER A 157 12.48 -7.78 6.05
C SER A 157 13.99 -7.90 6.32
N GLU A 158 14.82 -7.79 5.28
CA GLU A 158 16.28 -7.85 5.41
C GLU A 158 16.82 -6.74 6.30
N LYS A 159 16.34 -5.49 6.13
CA LYS A 159 16.76 -4.37 6.97
C LYS A 159 16.32 -4.52 8.42
N ILE A 160 15.09 -4.97 8.65
CA ILE A 160 14.60 -5.23 10.01
C ILE A 160 15.38 -6.36 10.68
N LYS A 161 15.66 -7.45 9.97
CA LYS A 161 16.48 -8.58 10.49
C LYS A 161 17.92 -8.17 10.80
N GLU A 162 18.53 -7.30 9.98
CA GLU A 162 19.86 -6.73 10.24
C GLU A 162 19.87 -5.97 11.60
N ILE A 163 18.89 -5.06 11.78
CA ILE A 163 18.77 -4.25 13.00
C ILE A 163 18.48 -5.14 14.21
N ARG A 164 17.52 -6.05 14.09
CA ARG A 164 17.18 -7.01 15.17
C ARG A 164 18.36 -7.90 15.56
N GLY A 165 19.15 -8.34 14.59
CA GLY A 165 20.34 -9.14 14.85
C GLY A 165 21.36 -8.39 15.72
N THR A 166 21.54 -7.09 15.47
CA THR A 166 22.39 -6.23 16.30
C THR A 166 21.83 -6.13 17.73
N VAL A 167 20.54 -5.79 17.88
CA VAL A 167 19.90 -5.66 19.19
C VAL A 167 19.94 -6.98 19.98
N LEU A 168 19.64 -8.12 19.31
CA LEU A 168 19.68 -9.45 19.95
C LEU A 168 21.07 -9.80 20.45
N HIS A 169 22.11 -9.42 19.70
CA HIS A 169 23.50 -9.66 20.12
C HIS A 169 23.82 -8.97 21.46
N GLU A 170 23.40 -7.71 21.60
CA GLU A 170 23.62 -6.93 22.81
C GLU A 170 22.81 -7.47 23.99
N ILE A 171 21.54 -7.87 23.77
CA ILE A 171 20.72 -8.54 24.80
C ILE A 171 21.44 -9.80 25.27
N ALA A 172 21.85 -10.68 24.35
CA ALA A 172 22.51 -11.94 24.70
C ALA A 172 23.84 -11.71 25.43
N PHE A 173 24.59 -10.66 25.11
CA PHE A 173 25.82 -10.31 25.79
C PHE A 173 25.55 -9.85 27.23
N ILE A 174 24.58 -8.94 27.44
CA ILE A 174 24.19 -8.48 28.78
C ILE A 174 23.73 -9.65 29.65
N GLU A 175 22.80 -10.46 29.15
CA GLU A 175 22.27 -11.62 29.89
C GLU A 175 23.38 -12.60 30.24
N SER A 176 24.31 -12.87 29.32
CA SER A 176 25.47 -13.75 29.59
C SER A 176 26.40 -13.16 30.64
N ALA A 177 26.63 -11.86 30.68
CA ALA A 177 27.45 -11.19 31.66
C ALA A 177 26.79 -11.16 33.06
N LEU A 178 25.47 -11.01 33.12
CA LEU A 178 24.71 -11.08 34.38
C LEU A 178 24.68 -12.48 34.94
N ASP A 179 24.65 -13.52 34.10
CA ASP A 179 24.67 -14.93 34.52
C ASP A 179 26.07 -15.39 34.95
N ASP A 180 27.15 -14.89 34.34
CA ASP A 180 28.51 -15.29 34.63
C ASP A 180 29.47 -14.08 34.82
N PRO A 181 29.27 -13.28 35.87
CA PRO A 181 30.04 -12.04 36.10
C PRO A 181 31.50 -12.28 36.45
N GLU A 182 31.88 -13.52 36.78
CA GLU A 182 33.28 -13.86 37.08
C GLU A 182 34.15 -13.97 35.81
N HIS A 183 33.52 -14.27 34.66
CA HIS A 183 34.22 -14.51 33.40
C HIS A 183 33.91 -13.45 32.31
N ILE A 184 32.78 -12.73 32.43
CA ILE A 184 32.35 -11.70 31.45
C ILE A 184 32.21 -10.38 32.21
N SER A 185 33.10 -9.40 31.91
CA SER A 185 33.05 -8.07 32.52
C SER A 185 32.21 -7.12 31.67
N LEU A 186 31.41 -6.29 32.32
CA LEU A 186 30.69 -5.16 31.72
C LEU A 186 31.44 -3.82 31.90
N ASP A 187 32.71 -3.83 32.36
CA ASP A 187 33.51 -2.61 32.50
C ASP A 187 33.72 -1.90 31.16
N GLY A 188 33.25 -0.66 31.03
CA GLY A 188 33.31 0.14 29.78
C GLY A 188 32.27 -0.25 28.73
N TYR A 189 31.44 -1.25 29.02
CA TYR A 189 30.39 -1.68 28.09
C TYR A 189 29.26 -0.65 27.87
N PRO A 190 28.83 0.13 28.90
CA PRO A 190 27.81 1.16 28.67
C PRO A 190 28.17 2.19 27.56
N GLU A 191 29.43 2.59 27.48
CA GLU A 191 29.93 3.49 26.44
C GLU A 191 29.92 2.83 25.06
N GLU A 192 30.30 1.55 24.96
CA GLU A 192 30.26 0.75 23.74
C GLU A 192 28.81 0.55 23.28
N LEU A 193 27.93 0.13 24.19
CA LEU A 193 26.49 -0.04 23.93
C LEU A 193 25.87 1.26 23.45
N SER A 194 26.19 2.40 24.07
CA SER A 194 25.71 3.73 23.65
C SER A 194 26.04 4.03 22.19
N GLY A 195 27.25 3.67 21.75
CA GLY A 195 27.68 3.79 20.34
C GLY A 195 26.86 2.92 19.41
N ILE A 196 26.69 1.64 19.75
CA ILE A 196 25.91 0.67 18.97
C ILE A 196 24.45 1.10 18.87
N VAL A 197 23.81 1.44 19.99
CA VAL A 197 22.40 1.89 20.02
C VAL A 197 22.21 3.17 19.20
N SER A 198 23.16 4.12 19.30
CA SER A 198 23.11 5.35 18.47
C SER A 198 23.19 5.06 16.98
N ASP A 199 23.92 4.05 16.56
CA ASP A 199 23.99 3.66 15.14
C ASP A 199 22.72 2.92 14.69
N VAL A 200 22.11 2.12 15.57
CA VAL A 200 20.78 1.51 15.32
C VAL A 200 19.71 2.59 15.20
N ILE A 201 19.69 3.58 16.07
CA ILE A 201 18.79 4.74 16.02
C ILE A 201 18.89 5.43 14.67
N LYS A 202 20.12 5.74 14.18
CA LYS A 202 20.32 6.38 12.86
C LYS A 202 19.76 5.54 11.71
N LYS A 203 19.89 4.20 11.78
CA LYS A 203 19.33 3.31 10.75
C LYS A 203 17.79 3.35 10.75
N ILE A 204 17.16 3.37 11.94
CA ILE A 204 15.69 3.47 12.06
C ILE A 204 15.21 4.85 11.62
N ASP A 205 15.88 5.93 12.03
CA ASP A 205 15.56 7.29 11.60
C ASP A 205 15.59 7.44 10.07
N LYS A 206 16.57 6.82 9.40
CA LYS A 206 16.64 6.82 7.94
C LYS A 206 15.43 6.12 7.31
N LEU A 207 14.95 5.01 7.89
CA LEU A 207 13.75 4.32 7.42
C LEU A 207 12.49 5.17 7.65
N LEU A 208 12.40 5.87 8.78
CA LEU A 208 11.26 6.73 9.13
C LEU A 208 11.22 8.02 8.30
N ALA A 209 12.36 8.62 7.99
CA ALA A 209 12.43 9.86 7.20
C ALA A 209 11.72 9.75 5.85
N ASN A 210 11.74 8.56 5.25
CA ASN A 210 11.14 8.30 3.94
C ASN A 210 9.69 7.78 4.04
N SER A 211 9.14 7.60 5.26
CA SER A 211 7.83 6.93 5.42
C SER A 211 6.65 7.78 4.97
N ASP A 212 6.66 9.08 5.21
CA ASP A 212 5.56 9.97 4.81
C ASP A 212 5.52 10.15 3.30
N ASN A 213 6.69 10.29 2.67
CA ASN A 213 6.82 10.33 1.21
C ASN A 213 6.37 9.00 0.57
N GLY A 214 6.75 7.86 1.14
CA GLY A 214 6.35 6.54 0.69
C GLY A 214 4.83 6.35 0.72
N LYS A 215 4.16 6.82 1.77
CA LYS A 215 2.70 6.80 1.88
C LYS A 215 2.03 7.63 0.78
N MET A 216 2.46 8.88 0.60
CA MET A 216 1.91 9.78 -0.43
C MET A 216 2.11 9.25 -1.85
N LEU A 217 3.26 8.64 -2.12
CA LEU A 217 3.54 8.02 -3.43
C LEU A 217 2.65 6.78 -3.68
N LYS A 218 2.32 6.01 -2.64
CA LYS A 218 1.49 4.81 -2.73
C LYS A 218 0.00 5.13 -2.78
N GLU A 219 -0.50 5.93 -1.84
CA GLU A 219 -1.92 6.23 -1.68
C GLU A 219 -2.37 7.40 -2.56
N GLY A 220 -1.44 8.26 -2.97
CA GLY A 220 -1.70 9.49 -3.68
C GLY A 220 -1.83 10.69 -2.72
N ILE A 221 -1.82 11.88 -3.31
CA ILE A 221 -1.93 13.16 -2.61
C ILE A 221 -3.39 13.58 -2.61
N SER A 222 -4.03 13.66 -1.45
CA SER A 222 -5.39 14.16 -1.31
C SER A 222 -5.44 15.65 -1.68
N THR A 223 -6.06 15.96 -2.82
CA THR A 223 -5.96 17.27 -3.47
C THR A 223 -7.32 17.92 -3.59
N VAL A 224 -7.42 19.18 -3.19
CA VAL A 224 -8.61 20.03 -3.37
C VAL A 224 -8.31 21.16 -4.34
N ILE A 225 -9.19 21.38 -5.32
CA ILE A 225 -9.09 22.48 -6.27
C ILE A 225 -10.07 23.57 -5.85
N VAL A 226 -9.55 24.75 -5.51
CA VAL A 226 -10.34 25.92 -5.10
C VAL A 226 -10.13 27.10 -6.05
N GLY A 227 -11.05 28.05 -6.04
CA GLY A 227 -10.98 29.26 -6.86
C GLY A 227 -12.37 29.79 -7.16
N LYS A 228 -12.47 31.04 -7.61
CA LYS A 228 -13.74 31.68 -7.96
C LYS A 228 -14.51 30.95 -9.06
N PRO A 229 -15.83 31.20 -9.20
CA PRO A 229 -16.56 30.83 -10.42
C PRO A 229 -15.85 31.34 -11.67
N ASN A 230 -15.83 30.54 -12.72
CA ASN A 230 -15.17 30.87 -14.00
C ASN A 230 -13.64 31.08 -13.98
N ALA A 231 -12.95 30.81 -12.86
CA ALA A 231 -11.48 30.84 -12.82
C ALA A 231 -10.83 29.73 -13.69
N GLY A 232 -11.63 28.76 -14.16
CA GLY A 232 -11.17 27.69 -15.04
C GLY A 232 -10.93 26.35 -14.34
N LYS A 233 -11.56 26.11 -13.18
CA LYS A 233 -11.44 24.83 -12.44
C LYS A 233 -11.89 23.61 -13.25
N SER A 234 -13.08 23.68 -13.90
CA SER A 234 -13.59 22.56 -14.70
C SER A 234 -12.75 22.30 -15.97
N PRO A 235 -12.30 23.30 -16.74
CA PRO A 235 -11.32 23.10 -17.80
C PRO A 235 -10.00 22.52 -17.30
N LEU A 236 -9.50 22.95 -16.15
CA LEU A 236 -8.29 22.39 -15.53
C LEU A 236 -8.49 20.91 -15.18
N LEU A 237 -9.61 20.57 -14.54
CA LEU A 237 -9.92 19.16 -14.22
C LEU A 237 -9.99 18.30 -15.49
N ASN A 238 -10.67 18.78 -16.54
CA ASN A 238 -10.74 18.07 -17.81
C ASN A 238 -9.36 17.93 -18.48
N PHE A 239 -8.50 18.92 -18.34
CA PHE A 239 -7.12 18.86 -18.81
C PHE A 239 -6.31 17.80 -18.04
N LEU A 240 -6.37 17.83 -16.71
CA LEU A 240 -5.72 16.83 -15.84
C LEU A 240 -6.19 15.39 -16.12
N VAL A 241 -7.49 15.19 -16.38
CA VAL A 241 -8.08 13.88 -16.72
C VAL A 241 -7.74 13.44 -18.15
N GLY A 242 -7.47 14.39 -19.07
CA GLY A 242 -7.31 14.12 -20.51
C GLY A 242 -5.94 13.59 -20.92
N GLU A 243 -4.88 13.78 -20.13
CA GLU A 243 -3.51 13.40 -20.53
C GLU A 243 -3.18 11.91 -20.31
N GLU A 244 -3.79 11.21 -19.38
CA GLU A 244 -3.80 9.74 -19.40
C GLU A 244 -5.01 9.25 -18.60
N LYS A 245 -5.85 8.46 -19.23
CA LYS A 245 -7.04 7.87 -18.63
C LYS A 245 -6.68 7.23 -17.29
N ALA A 246 -7.05 7.90 -16.20
CA ALA A 246 -7.11 7.24 -14.91
C ALA A 246 -7.87 5.93 -15.10
N ILE A 247 -7.25 4.81 -14.77
CA ILE A 247 -7.94 3.54 -14.75
C ILE A 247 -8.94 3.65 -13.60
N VAL A 248 -10.15 4.10 -13.91
CA VAL A 248 -11.29 4.04 -13.01
C VAL A 248 -11.63 2.57 -12.88
N THR A 249 -11.09 1.91 -11.88
CA THR A 249 -11.60 0.61 -11.48
C THR A 249 -12.86 0.85 -10.69
N ASP A 250 -14.02 0.63 -11.32
CA ASP A 250 -15.28 0.41 -10.63
C ASP A 250 -15.15 -0.85 -9.77
N ILE A 251 -14.61 -0.72 -8.57
CA ILE A 251 -14.73 -1.75 -7.55
C ILE A 251 -16.13 -1.59 -6.96
N ALA A 252 -17.05 -2.39 -7.44
CA ALA A 252 -18.40 -2.52 -6.88
C ALA A 252 -18.26 -2.97 -5.42
N GLY A 253 -18.44 -2.06 -4.47
CA GLY A 253 -18.47 -2.42 -3.04
C GLY A 253 -18.01 -1.33 -2.06
N THR A 254 -17.46 -0.20 -2.50
CA THR A 254 -17.17 0.92 -1.59
C THR A 254 -18.33 1.91 -1.58
N THR A 255 -18.95 2.01 -0.41
CA THR A 255 -20.11 2.81 -0.06
C THR A 255 -19.98 4.28 -0.46
N ARG A 256 -21.06 4.77 -1.08
CA ARG A 256 -21.60 6.13 -1.17
C ARG A 256 -21.04 7.13 -0.15
N ASP A 257 -19.91 7.76 -0.38
CA ASP A 257 -19.62 9.08 0.19
C ASP A 257 -18.36 9.62 -0.51
N VAL A 258 -18.54 10.73 -1.27
CA VAL A 258 -17.54 11.52 -1.99
C VAL A 258 -17.04 10.89 -3.31
N LEU A 259 -17.40 11.51 -4.43
CA LEU A 259 -16.82 11.21 -5.74
C LEU A 259 -15.37 11.72 -5.75
N GLU A 260 -14.42 10.83 -5.52
CA GLU A 260 -12.99 11.11 -5.68
C GLU A 260 -12.59 10.72 -7.10
N GLU A 261 -12.04 11.65 -7.87
CA GLU A 261 -11.38 11.35 -9.13
C GLU A 261 -9.89 11.20 -8.90
N GLN A 262 -9.32 10.12 -9.43
CA GLN A 262 -7.89 9.85 -9.34
C GLN A 262 -7.22 10.24 -10.65
N ILE A 263 -6.19 11.07 -10.56
CA ILE A 263 -5.42 11.58 -11.70
C ILE A 263 -3.98 11.17 -11.49
N ASN A 264 -3.40 10.51 -12.49
CA ASN A 264 -1.98 10.17 -12.49
C ASN A 264 -1.21 11.25 -13.28
N LEU A 265 -0.43 12.06 -12.59
CA LEU A 265 0.43 13.08 -13.19
C LEU A 265 1.87 12.52 -13.24
N ASN A 266 2.21 11.84 -14.34
CA ASN A 266 3.54 11.24 -14.58
C ASN A 266 4.09 10.43 -13.37
N GLY A 267 3.25 9.56 -12.81
CA GLY A 267 3.61 8.71 -11.67
C GLY A 267 3.22 9.27 -10.30
N ILE A 268 2.79 10.54 -10.21
CA ILE A 268 2.21 11.12 -8.99
C ILE A 268 0.70 10.98 -9.04
N LEU A 269 0.13 10.28 -8.08
CA LEU A 269 -1.31 10.10 -7.98
C LEU A 269 -1.92 11.25 -7.19
N LEU A 270 -2.85 12.00 -7.81
CA LEU A 270 -3.66 13.03 -7.16
C LEU A 270 -5.07 12.49 -6.95
N ASN A 271 -5.53 12.44 -5.70
CA ASN A 271 -6.91 12.11 -5.34
C ASN A 271 -7.71 13.40 -5.22
N ILE A 272 -8.47 13.75 -6.25
CA ILE A 272 -9.24 15.01 -6.28
C ILE A 272 -10.51 14.83 -5.46
N ILE A 273 -10.62 15.58 -4.36
CA ILE A 273 -11.77 15.56 -3.46
C ILE A 273 -12.85 16.53 -3.99
N ASP A 274 -14.12 16.09 -3.96
CA ASP A 274 -15.31 16.91 -4.31
C ASP A 274 -15.36 17.41 -5.77
N THR A 275 -15.24 16.46 -6.71
CA THR A 275 -15.38 16.74 -8.15
C THR A 275 -16.80 17.20 -8.54
N ALA A 276 -17.84 16.87 -7.75
CA ALA A 276 -19.21 17.29 -8.02
C ALA A 276 -19.39 18.83 -7.94
N GLY A 277 -18.75 19.48 -6.99
CA GLY A 277 -18.75 20.94 -6.87
C GLY A 277 -17.95 21.67 -7.96
N ILE A 278 -17.10 20.94 -8.69
CA ILE A 278 -16.27 21.47 -9.79
C ILE A 278 -16.99 21.33 -11.14
N ARG A 279 -17.81 20.28 -11.32
CA ARG A 279 -18.53 19.98 -12.58
C ARG A 279 -19.85 20.72 -12.75
N ASP A 280 -20.59 20.94 -11.66
CA ASP A 280 -21.87 21.66 -11.69
C ASP A 280 -21.59 23.17 -11.65
N THR A 281 -21.53 23.78 -12.81
CA THR A 281 -21.50 25.22 -13.02
C THR A 281 -22.85 25.81 -12.71
N GLU A 282 -22.88 26.83 -11.89
CA GLU A 282 -23.92 27.74 -11.46
C GLU A 282 -24.42 27.46 -10.03
N ASP A 283 -24.04 28.35 -9.11
CA ASP A 283 -24.68 28.59 -7.80
C ASP A 283 -24.33 27.75 -6.56
N VAL A 284 -23.32 26.91 -6.54
CA VAL A 284 -23.04 26.09 -5.33
C VAL A 284 -22.03 26.74 -4.37
N VAL A 285 -21.20 27.68 -4.82
CA VAL A 285 -20.19 28.35 -3.94
C VAL A 285 -20.81 29.44 -3.07
N GLU A 286 -21.94 30.05 -3.45
CA GLU A 286 -22.60 31.09 -2.65
C GLU A 286 -23.44 30.54 -1.47
N LYS A 287 -23.75 29.23 -1.42
CA LYS A 287 -24.66 28.70 -0.37
C LYS A 287 -24.22 27.45 0.37
N ILE A 288 -23.18 26.73 -0.08
CA ILE A 288 -22.64 25.60 0.67
C ILE A 288 -21.45 26.11 1.46
N GLY A 289 -21.77 26.66 2.60
CA GLY A 289 -21.02 27.37 3.56
C GLY A 289 -19.52 27.13 3.68
N VAL A 290 -18.84 28.20 4.00
CA VAL A 290 -17.46 28.27 4.54
C VAL A 290 -17.06 27.07 5.42
N GLU A 291 -18.01 26.42 6.09
CA GLU A 291 -17.77 25.19 6.88
C GLU A 291 -17.46 23.92 6.06
N ARG A 292 -18.11 23.70 4.90
CA ARG A 292 -17.77 22.54 4.04
C ARG A 292 -16.43 22.76 3.34
N ALA A 293 -16.19 23.95 2.82
CA ALA A 293 -14.89 24.31 2.25
C ALA A 293 -13.77 24.13 3.30
N LYS A 294 -13.99 24.60 4.54
CA LYS A 294 -13.06 24.38 5.65
C LYS A 294 -12.84 22.90 5.97
N LYS A 295 -13.89 22.07 5.91
CA LYS A 295 -13.78 20.63 6.16
C LYS A 295 -12.92 19.92 5.07
N TYR A 296 -13.12 20.24 3.79
CA TYR A 296 -12.33 19.67 2.70
C TYR A 296 -10.88 20.18 2.73
N LEU A 297 -10.68 21.47 3.00
CA LEU A 297 -9.36 22.05 3.17
C LEU A 297 -8.61 21.45 4.38
N ASN A 298 -9.32 21.00 5.42
CA ASN A 298 -8.68 20.38 6.59
C ASN A 298 -8.16 18.97 6.32
N ASN A 299 -8.74 18.27 5.35
CA ASN A 299 -8.40 16.88 5.04
C ASN A 299 -7.52 16.75 3.78
N ALA A 300 -7.21 17.85 3.10
CA ALA A 300 -6.38 17.86 1.92
C ALA A 300 -4.89 17.97 2.27
N ASP A 301 -4.07 17.12 1.62
CA ASP A 301 -2.61 17.22 1.67
C ASP A 301 -2.10 18.37 0.80
N LEU A 302 -2.82 18.66 -0.31
CA LEU A 302 -2.51 19.71 -1.27
C LEU A 302 -3.76 20.53 -1.62
N VAL A 303 -3.61 21.84 -1.65
CA VAL A 303 -4.64 22.75 -2.18
C VAL A 303 -4.13 23.40 -3.47
N ILE A 304 -4.87 23.22 -4.56
CA ILE A 304 -4.62 23.90 -5.84
C ILE A 304 -5.57 25.10 -5.93
N TYR A 305 -5.03 26.31 -5.80
CA TYR A 305 -5.80 27.55 -5.92
C TYR A 305 -5.69 28.10 -7.34
N VAL A 306 -6.82 28.12 -8.07
CA VAL A 306 -6.89 28.58 -9.46
C VAL A 306 -7.32 30.04 -9.49
N VAL A 307 -6.47 30.90 -10.02
CA VAL A 307 -6.67 32.33 -10.19
C VAL A 307 -6.81 32.67 -11.67
N ASP A 308 -7.85 33.42 -12.03
CA ASP A 308 -8.00 33.99 -13.37
C ASP A 308 -7.13 35.25 -13.49
N THR A 309 -6.02 35.16 -14.19
CA THR A 309 -5.09 36.30 -14.34
C THR A 309 -5.63 37.42 -15.21
N SER A 310 -6.70 37.17 -15.99
CA SER A 310 -7.32 38.19 -16.84
C SER A 310 -8.27 39.15 -16.10
N THR A 311 -8.50 38.94 -14.79
CA THR A 311 -9.37 39.75 -13.94
C THR A 311 -8.61 40.27 -12.70
N ALA A 312 -9.10 41.38 -12.10
CA ALA A 312 -8.56 41.88 -10.83
C ALA A 312 -8.96 40.97 -9.68
N LEU A 313 -8.09 40.93 -8.63
CA LEU A 313 -8.42 40.30 -7.36
C LEU A 313 -9.59 41.02 -6.69
N ASP A 314 -10.48 40.28 -6.05
CA ASP A 314 -11.60 40.77 -5.29
C ASP A 314 -11.64 40.23 -3.84
N GLU A 315 -12.69 40.53 -3.09
CA GLU A 315 -12.82 40.09 -1.69
C GLU A 315 -12.83 38.58 -1.54
N ASN A 316 -13.41 37.83 -2.48
CA ASN A 316 -13.43 36.35 -2.46
C ASN A 316 -12.02 35.79 -2.63
N ASP A 317 -11.18 36.39 -3.49
CA ASP A 317 -9.77 35.97 -3.64
C ASP A 317 -9.01 36.19 -2.32
N HIS A 318 -9.22 37.31 -1.65
CA HIS A 318 -8.59 37.62 -0.38
C HIS A 318 -9.02 36.65 0.72
N GLU A 319 -10.31 36.29 0.80
CA GLU A 319 -10.80 35.28 1.74
C GLU A 319 -10.17 33.90 1.49
N ILE A 320 -10.07 33.44 0.20
CA ILE A 320 -9.43 32.20 -0.15
C ILE A 320 -7.95 32.24 0.23
N MET A 321 -7.23 33.31 -0.11
CA MET A 321 -5.81 33.45 0.21
C MET A 321 -5.54 33.39 1.71
N GLU A 322 -6.42 33.97 2.53
CA GLU A 322 -6.31 33.92 3.98
C GLU A 322 -6.43 32.51 4.54
N LEU A 323 -7.34 31.69 3.98
CA LEU A 323 -7.52 30.29 4.36
C LEU A 323 -6.32 29.40 3.97
N LEU A 324 -5.48 29.83 3.02
CA LEU A 324 -4.37 29.07 2.50
C LEU A 324 -3.02 29.36 3.14
N LYS A 325 -2.91 30.37 4.00
CA LYS A 325 -1.64 30.81 4.60
C LYS A 325 -0.87 29.67 5.28
N ASP A 326 -1.57 28.86 6.08
CA ASP A 326 -0.97 27.79 6.89
C ASP A 326 -1.11 26.40 6.22
N ARG A 327 -1.33 26.33 4.90
CA ARG A 327 -1.58 25.07 4.19
C ARG A 327 -0.54 24.82 3.09
N HIS A 328 -0.35 23.57 2.73
CA HIS A 328 0.36 23.22 1.50
C HIS A 328 -0.51 23.61 0.31
N ALA A 329 -0.14 24.66 -0.39
CA ALA A 329 -0.92 25.19 -1.50
C ALA A 329 -0.02 25.58 -2.67
N ILE A 330 -0.53 25.36 -3.88
CA ILE A 330 0.03 25.85 -5.15
C ILE A 330 -1.01 26.81 -5.76
N VAL A 331 -0.56 27.97 -6.17
CA VAL A 331 -1.38 28.93 -6.90
C VAL A 331 -1.19 28.74 -8.39
N LEU A 332 -2.26 28.36 -9.10
CA LEU A 332 -2.26 28.28 -10.56
C LEU A 332 -2.76 29.60 -11.16
N LEU A 333 -1.88 30.30 -11.85
CA LEU A 333 -2.15 31.49 -12.61
C LEU A 333 -2.71 31.08 -13.97
N ASN A 334 -4.03 30.87 -14.01
CA ASN A 334 -4.72 30.37 -15.20
C ASN A 334 -5.04 31.49 -16.21
N LYS A 335 -5.32 31.09 -17.44
CA LYS A 335 -5.56 31.94 -18.61
C LYS A 335 -4.32 32.79 -18.99
N SER A 336 -3.13 32.18 -18.86
CA SER A 336 -1.87 32.81 -19.27
C SER A 336 -1.80 33.14 -20.79
N ASP A 337 -2.73 32.60 -21.57
CA ASP A 337 -2.97 32.94 -23.00
C ASP A 337 -3.60 34.33 -23.19
N LEU A 338 -4.11 34.97 -22.13
CA LEU A 338 -4.69 36.31 -22.14
C LEU A 338 -3.74 37.34 -21.52
N SER A 339 -4.00 38.63 -21.83
CA SER A 339 -3.24 39.72 -21.18
C SER A 339 -3.51 39.76 -19.68
N PRO A 340 -2.50 39.67 -18.81
CA PRO A 340 -2.70 39.59 -17.38
C PRO A 340 -3.12 40.96 -16.80
N VAL A 341 -4.13 40.95 -15.95
CA VAL A 341 -4.56 42.06 -15.09
C VAL A 341 -4.03 41.86 -13.68
N THR A 342 -4.01 40.60 -13.20
CA THR A 342 -3.41 40.20 -11.92
C THR A 342 -2.05 39.58 -12.18
N THR A 343 -1.02 40.08 -11.46
CA THR A 343 0.37 39.63 -11.58
C THR A 343 0.78 38.72 -10.40
N VAL A 344 1.91 38.04 -10.54
CA VAL A 344 2.57 37.28 -9.45
C VAL A 344 2.80 38.16 -8.23
N GLU A 345 3.25 39.42 -8.44
CA GLU A 345 3.55 40.37 -7.38
C GLU A 345 2.30 40.75 -6.59
N ASP A 346 1.16 40.86 -7.25
CA ASP A 346 -0.10 41.18 -6.60
C ASP A 346 -0.56 40.10 -5.64
N ILE A 347 -0.40 38.84 -6.04
CA ILE A 347 -0.72 37.67 -5.18
C ILE A 347 0.29 37.54 -4.05
N ARG A 348 1.61 37.70 -4.31
CA ARG A 348 2.65 37.59 -3.28
C ARG A 348 2.49 38.58 -2.12
N LYS A 349 1.86 39.72 -2.33
CA LYS A 349 1.54 40.66 -1.25
C LYS A 349 0.63 40.07 -0.18
N HIS A 350 -0.16 39.07 -0.54
CA HIS A 350 -1.20 38.49 0.32
C HIS A 350 -0.92 37.02 0.67
N LEU A 351 -0.24 36.26 -0.23
CA LEU A 351 -0.01 34.83 -0.09
C LEU A 351 1.37 34.44 -0.64
N ASP A 352 2.26 33.99 0.23
CA ASP A 352 3.59 33.47 -0.15
C ASP A 352 3.54 31.96 -0.33
N LYS A 353 3.20 31.52 -1.54
CA LYS A 353 3.15 30.11 -1.96
C LYS A 353 3.80 29.93 -3.33
N LYS A 354 4.10 28.67 -3.71
CA LYS A 354 4.55 28.35 -5.07
C LYS A 354 3.47 28.76 -6.08
N MET A 355 3.90 29.35 -7.19
CA MET A 355 3.02 29.83 -8.26
C MET A 355 3.43 29.25 -9.57
N VAL A 356 2.45 28.73 -10.34
CA VAL A 356 2.65 28.14 -11.66
C VAL A 356 1.72 28.81 -12.66
N SER A 357 2.25 29.23 -13.80
CA SER A 357 1.46 29.82 -14.90
C SER A 357 0.94 28.72 -15.80
N ILE A 358 -0.37 28.68 -16.02
CA ILE A 358 -1.02 27.68 -16.89
C ILE A 358 -2.01 28.33 -17.84
N SER A 359 -2.29 27.66 -18.95
CA SER A 359 -3.49 27.84 -19.73
C SER A 359 -4.22 26.50 -19.86
N ALA A 360 -5.29 26.34 -19.10
CA ALA A 360 -6.14 25.15 -19.19
C ALA A 360 -6.79 25.00 -20.58
N LYS A 361 -6.96 26.11 -21.31
CA LYS A 361 -7.50 26.14 -22.66
C LYS A 361 -6.48 25.68 -23.71
N GLU A 362 -5.25 26.22 -23.64
CA GLU A 362 -4.17 25.90 -24.59
C GLU A 362 -3.31 24.70 -24.13
N GLN A 363 -3.69 24.09 -23.00
CA GLN A 363 -3.04 22.90 -22.41
C GLN A 363 -1.54 23.10 -22.17
N THR A 364 -1.15 24.21 -21.52
CA THR A 364 0.25 24.55 -21.22
C THR A 364 0.49 24.73 -19.72
N GLY A 365 1.75 24.48 -19.27
CA GLY A 365 2.19 24.68 -17.88
C GLY A 365 2.00 23.47 -16.97
N MET A 366 1.70 22.28 -17.52
CA MET A 366 1.51 21.06 -16.74
C MET A 366 2.83 20.51 -16.21
N ASP A 367 3.89 20.55 -17.00
CA ASP A 367 5.22 20.12 -16.60
C ASP A 367 5.74 20.92 -15.39
N ASP A 368 5.48 22.24 -15.39
CA ASP A 368 5.84 23.13 -14.27
C ASP A 368 5.03 22.80 -12.99
N LEU A 369 3.76 22.44 -13.15
CA LEU A 369 2.91 21.99 -12.04
C LEU A 369 3.44 20.68 -11.45
N GLU A 370 3.76 19.72 -12.31
CA GLU A 370 4.33 18.42 -11.92
C GLU A 370 5.65 18.63 -11.14
N GLU A 371 6.58 19.43 -11.68
CA GLU A 371 7.85 19.72 -11.04
C GLU A 371 7.65 20.42 -9.68
N THR A 372 6.69 21.36 -9.61
CA THR A 372 6.35 22.04 -8.36
C THR A 372 5.82 21.08 -7.30
N ILE A 373 4.99 20.11 -7.68
CA ILE A 373 4.48 19.08 -6.77
C ILE A 373 5.63 18.18 -6.32
N LYS A 374 6.51 17.75 -7.24
CA LYS A 374 7.71 16.95 -6.92
C LYS A 374 8.61 17.65 -5.91
N GLU A 375 8.90 18.93 -6.13
CA GLU A 375 9.68 19.72 -5.20
C GLU A 375 9.03 19.86 -3.81
N MET A 376 7.69 20.02 -3.77
CA MET A 376 6.97 20.25 -2.54
C MET A 376 6.86 19.00 -1.66
N PHE A 377 6.61 17.85 -2.25
CA PHE A 377 6.31 16.62 -1.52
C PHE A 377 7.46 15.61 -1.52
N PHE A 378 8.40 15.70 -2.46
CA PHE A 378 9.44 14.69 -2.65
C PHE A 378 10.87 15.27 -2.67
N SER A 379 11.04 16.51 -2.19
CA SER A 379 12.35 17.23 -2.15
C SER A 379 13.05 17.29 -3.51
N GLY A 380 12.29 17.31 -4.61
CA GLY A 380 12.80 17.36 -5.98
C GLY A 380 13.29 16.02 -6.54
N GLU A 381 13.47 15.02 -5.72
CA GLU A 381 13.97 13.70 -6.13
C GLU A 381 12.93 12.62 -5.95
N VAL A 382 12.04 12.45 -6.93
CA VAL A 382 11.41 11.13 -7.15
C VAL A 382 12.44 10.29 -7.91
N THR A 383 13.53 9.94 -7.26
CA THR A 383 14.50 8.99 -7.81
C THR A 383 14.09 7.59 -7.35
N PHE A 384 13.99 6.68 -8.31
CA PHE A 384 13.87 5.24 -8.05
C PHE A 384 15.25 4.70 -7.59
N ASN A 385 15.76 5.25 -6.48
CA ASN A 385 16.95 4.72 -5.84
C ASN A 385 16.56 3.39 -5.18
N ASP A 386 17.52 2.48 -5.00
CA ASP A 386 17.37 1.21 -4.26
C ASP A 386 17.08 1.42 -2.75
N GLU A 387 16.46 2.55 -2.40
CA GLU A 387 16.10 2.87 -1.02
C GLU A 387 14.81 2.14 -0.60
N VAL A 388 14.84 1.60 0.60
CA VAL A 388 13.67 0.96 1.21
C VAL A 388 12.74 2.03 1.74
N TYR A 389 11.50 2.05 1.24
CA TYR A 389 10.46 2.96 1.71
C TYR A 389 9.50 2.22 2.65
N ILE A 390 9.24 2.81 3.80
CA ILE A 390 8.20 2.34 4.71
C ILE A 390 6.88 2.99 4.27
N THR A 391 6.02 2.19 3.66
CA THR A 391 4.71 2.66 3.13
C THR A 391 3.53 2.25 4.01
N ASN A 392 3.75 1.34 4.96
CA ASN A 392 2.73 0.80 5.85
C ASN A 392 2.76 1.51 7.21
N ILE A 393 1.59 1.99 7.67
CA ILE A 393 1.47 2.72 8.94
C ILE A 393 1.83 1.82 10.14
N ARG A 394 1.51 0.52 10.09
CA ARG A 394 1.88 -0.45 11.11
C ARG A 394 3.40 -0.53 11.28
N HIS A 395 4.14 -0.66 10.17
CA HIS A 395 5.60 -0.66 10.18
C HIS A 395 6.17 0.63 10.76
N LYS A 396 5.59 1.80 10.36
CA LYS A 396 5.98 3.11 10.88
C LYS A 396 5.79 3.17 12.39
N THR A 397 4.64 2.74 12.91
CA THR A 397 4.34 2.73 14.35
C THR A 397 5.32 1.84 15.11
N SER A 398 5.53 0.60 14.68
CA SER A 398 6.48 -0.31 15.33
C SER A 398 7.92 0.22 15.31
N LEU A 399 8.36 0.87 14.21
CA LEU A 399 9.68 1.55 14.16
C LEU A 399 9.77 2.70 15.16
N GLN A 400 8.69 3.49 15.33
CA GLN A 400 8.65 4.59 16.30
C GLN A 400 8.71 4.10 17.75
N GLU A 401 8.00 3.02 18.08
CA GLU A 401 8.07 2.42 19.43
C GLU A 401 9.42 1.77 19.70
N ALA A 402 10.01 1.09 18.71
CA ALA A 402 11.38 0.57 18.82
C ALA A 402 12.39 1.72 19.06
N LEU A 403 12.27 2.83 18.33
CA LEU A 403 13.11 4.02 18.49
C LEU A 403 12.97 4.60 19.91
N ARG A 404 11.73 4.68 20.43
CA ARG A 404 11.47 5.14 21.78
C ARG A 404 12.16 4.27 22.83
N SER A 405 12.08 2.95 22.70
CA SER A 405 12.74 2.01 23.60
C SER A 405 14.27 2.15 23.55
N LEU A 406 14.86 2.31 22.34
CA LEU A 406 16.29 2.55 22.19
C LEU A 406 16.75 3.86 22.83
N HIS A 407 15.94 4.92 22.79
CA HIS A 407 16.23 6.17 23.51
C HIS A 407 16.19 5.98 25.02
N LEU A 408 15.31 5.10 25.55
CA LEU A 408 15.31 4.76 26.98
C LEU A 408 16.60 4.02 27.37
N VAL A 409 17.15 3.14 26.51
CA VAL A 409 18.46 2.54 26.74
C VAL A 409 19.54 3.62 26.91
N LEU A 410 19.61 4.60 25.99
CA LEU A 410 20.58 5.69 26.08
C LEU A 410 20.39 6.54 27.36
N GLN A 411 19.13 6.76 27.76
CA GLN A 411 18.79 7.48 28.99
C GLN A 411 19.25 6.70 30.22
N SER A 412 18.98 5.40 30.27
CA SER A 412 19.40 4.52 31.40
C SER A 412 20.92 4.47 31.52
N ILE A 413 21.66 4.46 30.39
CA ILE A 413 23.13 4.57 30.38
C ILE A 413 23.56 5.93 30.96
N ALA A 414 22.95 7.05 30.51
CA ALA A 414 23.28 8.39 30.96
C ALA A 414 22.99 8.64 32.45
N ASP A 415 21.98 7.93 32.98
CA ASP A 415 21.56 8.00 34.38
C ASP A 415 22.32 6.98 35.26
N ASP A 416 23.33 6.28 34.73
CA ASP A 416 24.16 5.28 35.41
C ASP A 416 23.31 4.18 36.11
N MET A 417 22.25 3.73 35.39
CA MET A 417 21.35 2.67 35.88
C MET A 417 22.02 1.31 35.73
N PRO A 418 21.64 0.31 36.58
CA PRO A 418 22.10 -1.06 36.41
C PRO A 418 21.80 -1.66 35.03
N GLU A 419 22.65 -2.55 34.55
CA GLU A 419 22.66 -3.09 33.18
C GLU A 419 21.41 -3.92 32.84
N ASP A 420 20.73 -4.50 33.85
CA ASP A 420 19.46 -5.20 33.69
C ASP A 420 18.34 -4.27 33.13
N PHE A 421 18.41 -2.96 33.38
CA PHE A 421 17.50 -2.01 32.79
C PHE A 421 17.72 -1.84 31.28
N TYR A 422 18.97 -1.96 30.80
CA TYR A 422 19.27 -1.87 29.37
C TYR A 422 18.65 -3.04 28.59
N SER A 423 18.70 -4.26 29.17
CA SER A 423 18.16 -5.46 28.53
C SER A 423 16.64 -5.40 28.37
N ILE A 424 15.91 -4.83 29.32
CA ILE A 424 14.45 -4.63 29.23
C ILE A 424 14.07 -3.76 28.04
N ASP A 425 14.71 -2.59 27.91
CA ASP A 425 14.39 -1.66 26.83
C ASP A 425 14.89 -2.15 25.47
N LEU A 426 16.02 -2.86 25.42
CA LEU A 426 16.50 -3.55 24.22
C LEU A 426 15.51 -4.65 23.79
N MET A 427 14.96 -5.43 24.75
CA MET A 427 13.98 -6.47 24.46
C MET A 427 12.69 -5.87 23.89
N ASN A 428 12.19 -4.75 24.45
CA ASN A 428 11.04 -4.04 23.91
C ASN A 428 11.29 -3.58 22.47
N ALA A 429 12.48 -3.02 22.18
CA ALA A 429 12.83 -2.63 20.81
C ALA A 429 12.92 -3.84 19.88
N TYR A 430 13.45 -4.96 20.33
CA TYR A 430 13.55 -6.21 19.58
C TYR A 430 12.17 -6.78 19.24
N GLU A 431 11.21 -6.76 20.18
CA GLU A 431 9.84 -7.22 19.96
C GLU A 431 9.10 -6.33 18.98
N GLU A 432 9.21 -5.01 19.10
CA GLU A 432 8.57 -4.07 18.19
C GLU A 432 9.09 -4.20 16.74
N LEU A 433 10.39 -4.41 16.56
CA LEU A 433 10.95 -4.73 15.26
C LEU A 433 10.45 -6.09 14.74
N GLY A 434 10.25 -7.06 15.65
CA GLY A 434 9.68 -8.38 15.34
C GLY A 434 8.26 -8.31 14.83
N ASN A 435 7.46 -7.41 15.37
CA ASN A 435 6.08 -7.18 14.93
C ASN A 435 5.99 -6.81 13.44
N ILE A 436 6.99 -6.13 12.88
CA ILE A 436 7.01 -5.75 11.46
C ILE A 436 7.02 -6.98 10.55
N ILE A 437 7.85 -7.96 10.88
CA ILE A 437 8.05 -9.17 10.07
C ILE A 437 7.18 -10.36 10.52
N GLY A 438 6.42 -10.19 11.60
CA GLY A 438 5.47 -11.20 12.08
C GLY A 438 6.07 -12.27 12.99
N GLU A 439 7.21 -12.00 13.65
CA GLU A 439 7.85 -12.95 14.58
C GLU A 439 7.31 -12.87 16.01
N SER A 440 6.59 -11.78 16.36
CA SER A 440 6.07 -11.52 17.71
C SER A 440 4.60 -11.10 17.71
N VAL A 441 3.82 -11.44 16.65
CA VAL A 441 2.43 -10.99 16.50
C VAL A 441 1.43 -12.00 17.05
N GLU A 442 0.36 -11.47 17.65
CA GLU A 442 -0.78 -12.24 18.10
C GLU A 442 -1.67 -12.67 16.90
N ASP A 443 -2.33 -13.82 17.05
CA ASP A 443 -3.21 -14.40 16.01
C ASP A 443 -4.32 -13.43 15.56
N ASP A 444 -4.86 -12.62 16.46
CA ASP A 444 -5.93 -11.66 16.16
C ASP A 444 -5.46 -10.57 15.18
N LEU A 445 -4.23 -10.05 15.34
CA LEU A 445 -3.66 -9.08 14.40
C LEU A 445 -3.41 -9.71 13.03
N VAL A 446 -2.91 -10.93 12.99
CA VAL A 446 -2.74 -11.69 11.74
C VAL A 446 -4.08 -11.84 11.02
N ASN A 447 -5.12 -12.25 11.74
CA ASN A 447 -6.46 -12.40 11.18
C ASN A 447 -7.02 -11.07 10.65
N GLU A 448 -6.84 -9.96 11.36
CA GLU A 448 -7.29 -8.63 10.91
C GLU A 448 -6.59 -8.21 9.61
N ILE A 449 -5.28 -8.38 9.51
CA ILE A 449 -4.52 -8.04 8.31
C ILE A 449 -5.07 -8.80 7.09
N PHE A 450 -5.22 -10.12 7.21
CA PHE A 450 -5.67 -10.96 6.09
C PHE A 450 -7.15 -10.79 5.74
N SER A 451 -8.01 -10.34 6.68
CA SER A 451 -9.41 -10.03 6.40
C SER A 451 -9.62 -8.96 5.33
N LYS A 452 -8.62 -8.10 5.11
CA LYS A 452 -8.63 -7.01 4.10
C LYS A 452 -8.23 -7.48 2.69
N PHE A 453 -7.84 -8.75 2.55
CA PHE A 453 -7.41 -9.31 1.27
C PHE A 453 -8.59 -9.77 0.41
N CYS A 454 -8.34 -9.92 -0.90
CA CYS A 454 -9.31 -10.50 -1.82
C CYS A 454 -9.49 -12.00 -1.58
N MET A 455 -10.70 -12.54 -1.87
CA MET A 455 -10.93 -13.97 -1.94
C MET A 455 -10.05 -14.60 -3.03
N GLY A 456 -9.44 -15.75 -2.76
CA GLY A 456 -8.56 -16.45 -3.72
C GLY A 456 -7.09 -16.02 -3.69
N LYS A 457 -6.72 -15.15 -2.72
CA LYS A 457 -5.33 -14.75 -2.44
C LYS A 457 -4.92 -15.10 -1.01
#